data_8e433d30cff5aedcde665c8406465281
#
_entry.id   8e433d30cff5aedcde665c8406465281
#
_cell.length_a   1.000
_cell.length_b   1.000
_cell.length_c   1.000
_cell.angle_alpha   90.00
_cell.angle_beta   90.00
_cell.angle_gamma   90.00
#
_symmetry.space_group_name_H-M   'P 1'
#
loop_
_entity.id
_entity.type
_entity.pdbx_description
1 polymer ?
#
loop_
_entity_poly.entity_id
_entity_poly.type
_entity_poly.pdbx_seq_one_letter_code
_entity_poly.pdbx_strand_id
1 'polypeptide(L)'
;MTLDEAIAKDQELKSKFLTAIAAQVKLDAAAIAKVDVCDLGKWLYGEGERKYKFLKSYKPCADAHATFHQQAGKVVREINGREFADAEAMLADNTAYSKAFGALDAAVKTLKKDAKL
;
A
#
# COMPACT_ATOMS: atom_id res chain seq x y z
N MET A 1 7.40 8.11 13.68
CA MET A 1 7.01 7.03 12.74
C MET A 1 8.27 6.37 12.20
N THR A 2 8.35 5.04 12.19
CA THR A 2 9.43 4.30 11.56
C THR A 2 8.92 3.71 10.23
N LEU A 3 9.85 3.31 9.35
CA LEU A 3 9.44 2.65 8.11
C LEU A 3 8.76 1.31 8.37
N ASP A 4 9.20 0.59 9.40
CA ASP A 4 8.56 -0.66 9.80
C ASP A 4 7.11 -0.44 10.26
N GLU A 5 6.86 0.61 11.03
CA GLU A 5 5.50 0.97 11.45
C GLU A 5 4.64 1.38 10.26
N ALA A 6 5.20 2.13 9.32
CA ALA A 6 4.47 2.60 8.14
C ALA A 6 4.07 1.43 7.24
N ILE A 7 4.96 0.47 7.00
CA ILE A 7 4.63 -0.70 6.17
C ILE A 7 3.61 -1.61 6.88
N ALA A 8 3.67 -1.70 8.20
CA ALA A 8 2.68 -2.45 8.98
C ALA A 8 1.28 -1.87 8.81
N LYS A 9 1.16 -0.54 8.75
CA LYS A 9 -0.14 0.12 8.50
C LYS A 9 -0.68 -0.18 7.11
N ASP A 10 0.17 -0.21 6.09
CA ASP A 10 -0.27 -0.61 4.76
C ASP A 10 -0.70 -2.08 4.73
N GLN A 11 -0.04 -2.95 5.50
CA GLN A 11 -0.43 -4.34 5.64
C GLN A 11 -1.83 -4.48 6.27
N GLU A 12 -2.16 -3.60 7.22
CA GLU A 12 -3.45 -3.61 7.90
C GLU A 12 -4.63 -3.30 6.97
N LEU A 13 -4.39 -2.71 5.79
CA LEU A 13 -5.46 -2.44 4.83
C LEU A 13 -6.21 -3.70 4.44
N LYS A 14 -5.52 -4.83 4.33
CA LYS A 14 -6.18 -6.11 4.02
C LYS A 14 -7.26 -6.44 5.05
N SER A 15 -6.97 -6.28 6.34
CA SER A 15 -7.94 -6.52 7.42
C SER A 15 -9.12 -5.56 7.33
N LYS A 16 -8.86 -4.30 7.00
CA LYS A 16 -9.93 -3.30 6.82
C LYS A 16 -10.83 -3.67 5.64
N PHE A 17 -10.27 -4.16 4.55
CA PHE A 17 -11.03 -4.58 3.39
C PHE A 17 -11.89 -5.80 3.72
N LEU A 18 -11.33 -6.80 4.42
CA LEU A 18 -12.08 -7.98 4.84
C LEU A 18 -13.23 -7.61 5.79
N THR A 19 -12.99 -6.67 6.71
CA THR A 19 -14.03 -6.16 7.60
C THR A 19 -15.14 -5.45 6.81
N ALA A 20 -14.80 -4.63 5.84
CA ALA A 20 -15.77 -3.93 5.00
C ALA A 20 -16.58 -4.91 4.16
N ILE A 21 -15.95 -5.98 3.64
CA ILE A 21 -16.64 -7.05 2.90
C ILE A 21 -17.65 -7.75 3.81
N ALA A 22 -17.24 -8.15 5.01
CA ALA A 22 -18.11 -8.82 5.96
C ALA A 22 -19.29 -7.96 6.39
N ALA A 23 -19.07 -6.67 6.62
CA ALA A 23 -20.09 -5.71 7.02
C ALA A 23 -20.88 -5.15 5.83
N GLN A 24 -20.43 -5.37 4.61
CA GLN A 24 -21.04 -4.87 3.36
C GLN A 24 -21.17 -3.34 3.36
N VAL A 25 -20.12 -2.66 3.83
CA VAL A 25 -20.05 -1.20 3.87
C VAL A 25 -19.12 -0.66 2.78
N LYS A 26 -19.37 0.57 2.35
CA LYS A 26 -18.53 1.26 1.37
C LYS A 26 -17.31 1.87 2.03
N LEU A 27 -16.25 2.04 1.24
CA LEU A 27 -15.01 2.69 1.66
C LEU A 27 -14.75 3.90 0.75
N ASP A 28 -13.87 4.80 1.19
CA ASP A 28 -13.46 5.95 0.39
C ASP A 28 -12.38 5.53 -0.60
N ALA A 29 -12.80 5.20 -1.83
CA ALA A 29 -11.89 4.74 -2.89
C ALA A 29 -10.84 5.79 -3.25
N ALA A 30 -11.23 7.07 -3.30
CA ALA A 30 -10.30 8.14 -3.66
C ALA A 30 -9.19 8.28 -2.63
N ALA A 31 -9.53 8.25 -1.34
CA ALA A 31 -8.53 8.35 -0.26
C ALA A 31 -7.58 7.15 -0.26
N ILE A 32 -8.10 5.94 -0.45
CA ILE A 32 -7.29 4.72 -0.41
C ILE A 32 -6.35 4.65 -1.61
N ALA A 33 -6.75 5.14 -2.76
CA ALA A 33 -5.91 5.15 -3.98
C ALA A 33 -4.82 6.22 -3.95
N LYS A 34 -4.92 7.24 -3.11
CA LYS A 34 -3.91 8.30 -3.02
C LYS A 34 -2.62 7.77 -2.40
N VAL A 35 -1.48 8.18 -2.99
CA VAL A 35 -0.16 7.71 -2.55
C VAL A 35 0.47 8.59 -1.47
N ASP A 36 -0.11 9.76 -1.19
CA ASP A 36 0.47 10.77 -0.31
C ASP A 36 -0.31 10.99 0.99
N VAL A 37 -1.32 10.18 1.30
CA VAL A 37 -2.14 10.33 2.51
C VAL A 37 -1.79 9.32 3.61
N CYS A 38 -1.19 8.17 3.27
CA CYS A 38 -0.74 7.22 4.28
C CYS A 38 0.61 7.66 4.86
N ASP A 39 0.97 7.12 6.02
CA ASP A 39 2.22 7.50 6.70
C ASP A 39 3.45 7.26 5.83
N LEU A 40 3.48 6.12 5.11
CA LEU A 40 4.59 5.81 4.22
C LEU A 40 4.67 6.81 3.06
N GLY A 41 3.53 7.15 2.45
CA GLY A 41 3.49 8.13 1.37
C GLY A 41 3.92 9.52 1.80
N LYS A 42 3.45 9.96 2.96
CA LYS A 42 3.86 11.26 3.51
C LYS A 42 5.37 11.31 3.71
N TRP A 43 5.97 10.24 4.21
CA TRP A 43 7.42 10.17 4.37
C TRP A 43 8.13 10.11 3.02
N LEU A 44 7.68 9.24 2.10
CA LEU A 44 8.31 9.07 0.78
C LEU A 44 8.35 10.36 -0.03
N TYR A 45 7.25 11.13 -0.01
CA TYR A 45 7.15 12.38 -0.79
C TYR A 45 7.50 13.62 0.03
N GLY A 46 7.91 13.45 1.29
CA GLY A 46 8.37 14.51 2.16
C GLY A 46 9.84 14.35 2.50
N GLU A 47 10.12 13.95 3.73
CA GLU A 47 11.49 13.81 4.24
C GLU A 47 12.32 12.79 3.44
N GLY A 48 11.71 11.66 3.09
CA GLY A 48 12.39 10.61 2.34
C GLY A 48 12.89 11.08 0.98
N GLU A 49 12.06 11.85 0.26
CA GLU A 49 12.45 12.42 -1.01
C GLU A 49 13.62 13.40 -0.83
N ARG A 50 13.51 14.32 0.13
CA ARG A 50 14.54 15.33 0.37
C ARG A 50 15.89 14.71 0.73
N LYS A 51 15.89 13.66 1.54
CA LYS A 51 17.12 13.07 2.08
C LYS A 51 17.66 11.91 1.25
N TYR A 52 16.81 11.15 0.57
CA TYR A 52 17.20 9.84 0.04
C TYR A 52 16.89 9.63 -1.43
N LYS A 53 16.36 10.64 -2.16
CA LYS A 53 16.02 10.45 -3.58
C LYS A 53 17.22 10.10 -4.47
N PHE A 54 18.42 10.39 -4.02
CA PHE A 54 19.65 10.05 -4.74
C PHE A 54 20.02 8.58 -4.63
N LEU A 55 19.45 7.85 -3.68
CA LEU A 55 19.70 6.42 -3.53
C LEU A 55 18.98 5.63 -4.63
N LYS A 56 19.64 4.60 -5.16
CA LYS A 56 19.08 3.76 -6.22
C LYS A 56 17.78 3.07 -5.79
N SER A 57 17.63 2.79 -4.50
CA SER A 57 16.45 2.12 -3.96
C SER A 57 15.27 3.04 -3.68
N TYR A 58 15.43 4.37 -3.79
CA TYR A 58 14.32 5.28 -3.54
C TYR A 58 13.21 5.16 -4.59
N LYS A 59 13.55 5.34 -5.88
CA LYS A 59 12.56 5.32 -6.94
C LYS A 59 11.81 3.99 -7.03
N PRO A 60 12.49 2.82 -6.98
CA PRO A 60 11.77 1.55 -6.94
C PRO A 60 10.79 1.44 -5.77
N CYS A 61 11.13 1.99 -4.60
CA CYS A 61 10.24 2.00 -3.44
C CYS A 61 9.02 2.87 -3.69
N ALA A 62 9.19 4.08 -4.23
CA ALA A 62 8.08 4.96 -4.57
C ALA A 62 7.18 4.33 -5.63
N ASP A 63 7.75 3.69 -6.65
CA ASP A 63 6.99 3.02 -7.70
C ASP A 63 6.20 1.82 -7.14
N ALA A 64 6.82 1.01 -6.28
CA ALA A 64 6.15 -0.12 -5.64
C ALA A 64 4.99 0.35 -4.74
N HIS A 65 5.19 1.45 -4.02
CA HIS A 65 4.15 2.05 -3.19
C HIS A 65 2.95 2.50 -4.02
N ALA A 66 3.22 3.19 -5.14
CA ALA A 66 2.15 3.63 -6.04
C ALA A 66 1.38 2.43 -6.61
N THR A 67 2.07 1.37 -7.04
CA THR A 67 1.45 0.15 -7.55
C THR A 67 0.56 -0.50 -6.50
N PHE A 68 1.04 -0.58 -5.25
CA PHE A 68 0.25 -1.14 -4.16
C PHE A 68 -1.07 -0.36 -3.96
N HIS A 69 -1.00 0.97 -3.91
CA HIS A 69 -2.21 1.79 -3.75
C HIS A 69 -3.16 1.69 -4.94
N GLN A 70 -2.65 1.49 -6.16
CA GLN A 70 -3.50 1.21 -7.33
C GLN A 70 -4.27 -0.10 -7.14
N GLN A 71 -3.60 -1.15 -6.68
CA GLN A 71 -4.26 -2.43 -6.44
C GLN A 71 -5.27 -2.32 -5.29
N ALA A 72 -4.93 -1.60 -4.22
CA ALA A 72 -5.85 -1.34 -3.12
C ALA A 72 -7.10 -0.60 -3.61
N GLY A 73 -6.94 0.39 -4.47
CA GLY A 73 -8.06 1.12 -5.07
C GLY A 73 -8.97 0.23 -5.90
N LYS A 74 -8.42 -0.75 -6.61
CA LYS A 74 -9.22 -1.74 -7.37
C LYS A 74 -10.07 -2.59 -6.44
N VAL A 75 -9.49 -3.04 -5.32
CA VAL A 75 -10.25 -3.82 -4.33
C VAL A 75 -11.42 -2.99 -3.79
N VAL A 76 -11.17 -1.74 -3.42
CA VAL A 76 -12.20 -0.87 -2.87
C VAL A 76 -13.32 -0.62 -3.87
N ARG A 77 -12.99 -0.47 -5.15
CA ARG A 77 -14.03 -0.32 -6.19
C ARG A 77 -14.94 -1.54 -6.29
N GLU A 78 -14.38 -2.75 -6.17
CA GLU A 78 -15.20 -3.97 -6.14
C GLU A 78 -16.08 -4.01 -4.88
N ILE A 79 -15.54 -3.64 -3.72
CA ILE A 79 -16.33 -3.56 -2.48
C ILE A 79 -17.48 -2.56 -2.65
N ASN A 80 -17.19 -1.37 -3.16
CA ASN A 80 -18.19 -0.31 -3.33
C ASN A 80 -19.23 -0.66 -4.40
N GLY A 81 -18.86 -1.48 -5.38
CA GLY A 81 -19.76 -2.02 -6.39
C GLY A 81 -20.56 -3.23 -5.91
N ARG A 82 -20.41 -3.62 -4.64
CA ARG A 82 -21.06 -4.77 -4.02
C ARG A 82 -20.64 -6.12 -4.62
N GLU A 83 -19.46 -6.15 -5.25
CA GLU A 83 -18.85 -7.38 -5.79
C GLU A 83 -17.96 -8.00 -4.70
N PHE A 84 -18.58 -8.41 -3.59
CA PHE A 84 -17.85 -8.82 -2.38
C PHE A 84 -17.03 -10.09 -2.57
N ALA A 85 -17.54 -11.06 -3.32
CA ALA A 85 -16.81 -12.29 -3.60
C ALA A 85 -15.56 -12.02 -4.44
N ASP A 86 -15.69 -11.15 -5.45
CA ASP A 86 -14.55 -10.75 -6.29
C ASP A 86 -13.52 -9.97 -5.49
N ALA A 87 -13.98 -9.05 -4.64
CA ALA A 87 -13.09 -8.29 -3.76
C ALA A 87 -12.31 -9.21 -2.82
N GLU A 88 -12.97 -10.20 -2.21
CA GLU A 88 -12.31 -11.17 -1.34
C GLU A 88 -11.27 -11.99 -2.11
N ALA A 89 -11.60 -12.43 -3.32
CA ALA A 89 -10.68 -13.19 -4.16
C ALA A 89 -9.42 -12.37 -4.52
N MET A 90 -9.56 -11.05 -4.69
CA MET A 90 -8.42 -10.16 -4.97
C MET A 90 -7.44 -10.05 -3.80
N LEU A 91 -7.87 -10.38 -2.58
CA LEU A 91 -7.03 -10.33 -1.38
C LEU A 91 -6.31 -11.64 -1.06
N ALA A 92 -6.57 -12.69 -1.83
CA ALA A 92 -5.94 -14.00 -1.62
C ALA A 92 -4.45 -13.95 -1.99
N ASP A 93 -3.71 -14.98 -1.57
CA ASP A 93 -2.30 -15.13 -1.92
C ASP A 93 -2.14 -15.25 -3.44
N ASN A 94 -0.98 -14.83 -3.94
CA ASN A 94 -0.61 -14.89 -5.36
C ASN A 94 -1.46 -14.02 -6.30
N THR A 95 -2.22 -13.08 -5.75
CA THR A 95 -2.96 -12.09 -6.56
C THR A 95 -2.08 -10.88 -6.84
N ALA A 96 -2.55 -10.01 -7.75
CA ALA A 96 -1.86 -8.75 -8.05
C ALA A 96 -1.72 -7.87 -6.79
N TYR A 97 -2.76 -7.83 -5.94
CA TYR A 97 -2.71 -7.10 -4.67
C TYR A 97 -1.62 -7.67 -3.75
N SER A 98 -1.63 -8.97 -3.53
CA SER A 98 -0.66 -9.64 -2.66
C SER A 98 0.77 -9.47 -3.16
N LYS A 99 0.99 -9.60 -4.46
CA LYS A 99 2.31 -9.41 -5.08
C LYS A 99 2.78 -7.97 -4.98
N ALA A 100 1.86 -7.00 -5.16
CA ALA A 100 2.19 -5.58 -5.03
C ALA A 100 2.61 -5.24 -3.61
N PHE A 101 1.93 -5.78 -2.59
CA PHE A 101 2.33 -5.58 -1.21
C PHE A 101 3.70 -6.21 -0.93
N GLY A 102 3.94 -7.43 -1.41
CA GLY A 102 5.23 -8.10 -1.24
C GLY A 102 6.39 -7.32 -1.87
N ALA A 103 6.17 -6.77 -3.06
CA ALA A 103 7.17 -5.92 -3.72
C ALA A 103 7.42 -4.63 -2.94
N LEU A 104 6.36 -4.01 -2.39
CA LEU A 104 6.49 -2.82 -1.55
C LEU A 104 7.28 -3.13 -0.27
N ASP A 105 6.94 -4.20 0.42
CA ASP A 105 7.64 -4.61 1.65
C ASP A 105 9.13 -4.82 1.38
N ALA A 106 9.48 -5.52 0.31
CA ALA A 106 10.87 -5.74 -0.07
C ALA A 106 11.59 -4.43 -0.43
N ALA A 107 10.92 -3.55 -1.16
CA ALA A 107 11.50 -2.26 -1.57
C ALA A 107 11.74 -1.35 -0.36
N VAL A 108 10.84 -1.34 0.62
CA VAL A 108 11.00 -0.58 1.86
C VAL A 108 12.21 -1.09 2.64
N LYS A 109 12.36 -2.41 2.75
CA LYS A 109 13.50 -3.01 3.45
C LYS A 109 14.83 -2.65 2.78
N THR A 110 14.87 -2.67 1.45
CA THR A 110 16.08 -2.28 0.70
C THR A 110 16.39 -0.80 0.91
N LEU A 111 15.40 0.07 0.81
CA LEU A 111 15.60 1.51 1.04
C LEU A 111 16.06 1.78 2.48
N LYS A 112 15.45 1.12 3.45
CA LYS A 112 15.84 1.24 4.85
C LYS A 112 17.32 0.89 5.06
N LYS A 113 17.77 -0.21 4.44
CA LYS A 113 19.16 -0.64 4.51
C LYS A 113 20.10 0.38 3.87
N ASP A 114 19.78 0.85 2.66
CA ASP A 114 20.61 1.80 1.93
C ASP A 114 20.67 3.16 2.62
N ALA A 115 19.58 3.58 3.25
CA ALA A 115 19.48 4.83 4.01
C ALA A 115 20.04 4.70 5.43
N LYS A 116 20.39 3.49 5.86
CA LYS A 116 20.90 3.20 7.21
C LYS A 116 19.90 3.59 8.31
N LEU A 117 18.64 3.30 8.06
CA LEU A 117 17.55 3.60 9.01
C LEU A 117 17.18 2.42 9.93
#